data_e907b498bcdfb40d3fc1bde520f23189
#
_entry.id   e907b498bcdfb40d3fc1bde520f23189
#
_cell.length_a   1.000
_cell.length_b   1.000
_cell.length_c   1.000
_cell.angle_alpha   90.00
_cell.angle_beta   90.00
_cell.angle_gamma   90.00
#
_symmetry.space_group_name_H-M   'P 1'
#
loop_
_entity.id
_entity.type
_entity.pdbx_description
1 polymer ?
#
loop_
_entity_poly.entity_id
_entity_poly.type
_entity_poly.pdbx_seq_one_letter_code
_entity_poly.pdbx_strand_id
1 'polypeptide(L)'
;MFKGLYTVATGMIAQQRKTEIITNNMANANTPGFKADQSTIRSFPDMLLSAVGNTNIPVDKKINAPFIQEIGAVNTGIYLQETLANHAQGSLIETNKTTDIALIDGLFPIDEESGNSGAIFFRLEHPDGGEAYTRNGNFTLDPEGYLVNGNGYYVLSDTGERIIVPNDNFVVSGDGTVSVDDVEVATLGVSFSLNPALLVKQDNGLFQTVDGTNLASAFNQEGVTFGFKQNFLEGSNVDSAKSMTDLLTAYRAFEANQKVLQAYDKSMEKAVNEIGRV
;
A
#
# COMPACT_ATOMS: atom_id res chain seq x y z
N MET A 1 -16.01 31.73 -8.12
CA MET A 1 -14.65 31.93 -7.60
C MET A 1 -14.20 30.80 -6.66
N PHE A 2 -15.03 30.38 -5.71
CA PHE A 2 -14.64 29.34 -4.73
C PHE A 2 -14.40 27.93 -5.31
N LYS A 3 -15.04 27.53 -6.41
CA LYS A 3 -14.82 26.18 -6.99
C LYS A 3 -13.36 25.92 -7.38
N GLY A 4 -12.69 26.93 -7.99
CA GLY A 4 -11.27 26.80 -8.35
C GLY A 4 -10.35 26.69 -7.12
N LEU A 5 -10.67 27.40 -6.04
CA LEU A 5 -9.94 27.33 -4.78
C LEU A 5 -10.04 25.91 -4.16
N TYR A 6 -11.24 25.31 -4.16
CA TYR A 6 -11.41 23.93 -3.67
C TYR A 6 -10.63 22.93 -4.51
N THR A 7 -10.67 23.05 -5.85
CA THR A 7 -9.92 22.16 -6.75
C THR A 7 -8.42 22.23 -6.49
N VAL A 8 -7.88 23.44 -6.30
CA VAL A 8 -6.46 23.64 -6.00
C VAL A 8 -6.09 23.13 -4.61
N ALA A 9 -6.94 23.39 -3.60
CA ALA A 9 -6.70 22.92 -2.24
C ALA A 9 -6.71 21.40 -2.15
N THR A 10 -7.68 20.73 -2.80
CA THR A 10 -7.73 19.26 -2.85
C THR A 10 -6.55 18.68 -3.61
N GLY A 11 -6.12 19.32 -4.70
CA GLY A 11 -4.90 18.96 -5.43
C GLY A 11 -3.64 19.07 -4.56
N MET A 12 -3.53 20.12 -3.75
CA MET A 12 -2.41 20.31 -2.83
C MET A 12 -2.39 19.21 -1.75
N ILE A 13 -3.52 18.88 -1.14
CA ILE A 13 -3.64 17.81 -0.15
C ILE A 13 -3.28 16.44 -0.76
N ALA A 14 -3.77 16.16 -1.97
CA ALA A 14 -3.45 14.91 -2.66
C ALA A 14 -1.94 14.79 -2.96
N GLN A 15 -1.28 15.87 -3.38
CA GLN A 15 0.17 15.87 -3.61
C GLN A 15 0.96 15.76 -2.31
N GLN A 16 0.50 16.38 -1.23
CA GLN A 16 1.12 16.23 0.09
C GLN A 16 1.09 14.76 0.53
N ARG A 17 -0.07 14.10 0.49
CA ARG A 17 -0.19 12.67 0.86
C ARG A 17 0.66 11.78 -0.04
N LYS A 18 0.70 12.06 -1.34
CA LYS A 18 1.59 11.35 -2.26
C LYS A 18 3.06 11.50 -1.87
N THR A 19 3.48 12.70 -1.47
CA THR A 19 4.83 12.97 -0.97
C THR A 19 5.13 12.16 0.30
N GLU A 20 4.19 12.07 1.24
CA GLU A 20 4.32 11.28 2.47
C GLU A 20 4.53 9.79 2.15
N ILE A 21 3.74 9.21 1.23
CA ILE A 21 3.87 7.81 0.81
C ILE A 21 5.23 7.56 0.14
N ILE A 22 5.64 8.43 -0.78
CA ILE A 22 6.95 8.29 -1.45
C ILE A 22 8.10 8.40 -0.44
N THR A 23 7.99 9.31 0.52
CA THR A 23 9.00 9.48 1.57
C THR A 23 9.08 8.24 2.46
N ASN A 24 7.94 7.64 2.82
CA ASN A 24 7.89 6.39 3.57
C ASN A 24 8.54 5.25 2.77
N ASN A 25 8.22 5.11 1.48
CA ASN A 25 8.86 4.12 0.61
C ASN A 25 10.38 4.32 0.56
N MET A 26 10.83 5.55 0.37
CA MET A 26 12.26 5.85 0.29
C MET A 26 13.00 5.58 1.62
N ALA A 27 12.38 5.89 2.76
CA ALA A 27 12.93 5.56 4.07
C ALA A 27 13.11 4.05 4.27
N ASN A 28 12.24 3.24 3.65
CA ASN A 28 12.24 1.79 3.73
C ASN A 28 12.85 1.10 2.50
N ALA A 29 13.59 1.84 1.66
CA ALA A 29 14.23 1.27 0.47
C ALA A 29 15.29 0.19 0.79
N ASN A 30 15.87 0.23 1.99
CA ASN A 30 16.85 -0.75 2.47
C ASN A 30 16.27 -1.72 3.53
N THR A 31 14.98 -1.64 3.84
CA THR A 31 14.33 -2.52 4.82
C THR A 31 13.99 -3.86 4.14
N PRO A 32 14.53 -5.00 4.63
CA PRO A 32 14.23 -6.31 4.06
C PRO A 32 12.73 -6.62 4.10
N GLY A 33 12.22 -7.22 3.03
CA GLY A 33 10.82 -7.61 2.91
C GLY A 33 9.81 -6.46 2.80
N PHE A 34 10.27 -5.21 2.74
CA PHE A 34 9.37 -4.07 2.59
C PHE A 34 8.75 -4.04 1.21
N LYS A 35 7.44 -3.83 1.17
CA LYS A 35 6.66 -3.67 -0.07
C LYS A 35 6.26 -2.21 -0.24
N ALA A 36 6.60 -1.66 -1.41
CA ALA A 36 6.34 -0.27 -1.76
C ALA A 36 4.84 0.02 -1.80
N ASP A 37 4.43 1.08 -1.15
CA ASP A 37 3.05 1.54 -1.17
C ASP A 37 2.81 2.41 -2.41
N GLN A 38 1.73 2.15 -3.11
CA GLN A 38 1.27 2.92 -4.27
C GLN A 38 -0.05 3.61 -3.95
N SER A 39 -0.17 4.86 -4.35
CA SER A 39 -1.38 5.65 -4.13
C SER A 39 -2.23 5.74 -5.38
N THR A 40 -3.53 5.52 -5.22
CA THR A 40 -4.53 5.73 -6.26
C THR A 40 -5.23 7.06 -6.02
N ILE A 41 -5.12 7.96 -7.01
CA ILE A 41 -5.78 9.27 -6.98
C ILE A 41 -7.00 9.22 -7.88
N ARG A 42 -8.15 9.63 -7.36
CA ARG A 42 -9.40 9.76 -8.12
C ARG A 42 -9.96 11.18 -8.08
N SER A 43 -10.71 11.50 -9.11
CA SER A 43 -11.53 12.73 -9.13
C SER A 43 -12.78 12.54 -8.27
N PHE A 44 -13.26 13.63 -7.64
CA PHE A 44 -14.59 13.63 -7.06
C PHE A 44 -15.66 13.36 -8.14
N PRO A 45 -16.81 12.80 -7.76
CA PRO A 45 -17.93 12.63 -8.70
C PRO A 45 -18.26 13.96 -9.37
N ASP A 46 -18.51 13.89 -10.66
CA ASP A 46 -18.87 15.06 -11.45
C ASP A 46 -20.24 15.63 -11.02
N MET A 47 -20.29 16.93 -10.85
CA MET A 47 -21.52 17.65 -10.54
C MET A 47 -22.15 18.20 -11.85
N LEU A 48 -23.43 18.00 -12.00
CA LEU A 48 -24.18 18.53 -13.13
C LEU A 48 -24.25 20.07 -13.03
N LEU A 49 -23.75 20.74 -14.05
CA LEU A 49 -23.88 22.18 -14.19
C LEU A 49 -25.10 22.49 -15.07
N SER A 50 -26.08 23.18 -14.52
CA SER A 50 -27.24 23.62 -15.24
C SER A 50 -27.33 25.14 -15.27
N ALA A 51 -27.70 25.69 -16.43
CA ALA A 51 -28.11 27.08 -16.54
C ALA A 51 -29.58 27.24 -16.18
N VAL A 52 -29.86 28.16 -15.31
CA VAL A 52 -31.22 28.59 -15.00
C VAL A 52 -31.45 29.90 -15.73
N GLY A 53 -32.33 29.88 -16.70
CA GLY A 53 -32.69 31.03 -17.47
C GLY A 53 -34.22 31.17 -17.54
N ASN A 54 -34.70 32.32 -18.01
CA ASN A 54 -36.08 32.53 -18.31
C ASN A 54 -36.26 32.54 -19.81
N THR A 55 -37.13 31.67 -20.32
CA THR A 55 -37.55 31.69 -21.72
C THR A 55 -38.86 32.46 -21.85
N ASN A 56 -38.86 33.44 -22.73
CA ASN A 56 -40.07 34.16 -23.09
C ASN A 56 -40.95 33.27 -24.00
N ILE A 57 -42.10 32.85 -23.49
CA ILE A 57 -43.07 32.15 -24.32
C ILE A 57 -43.79 33.20 -25.17
N PRO A 58 -43.81 33.10 -26.51
CA PRO A 58 -44.43 34.07 -27.39
C PRO A 58 -45.99 33.91 -27.36
N VAL A 59 -46.58 34.47 -26.33
CA VAL A 59 -48.02 34.61 -26.14
C VAL A 59 -48.36 36.09 -25.98
N ASP A 60 -49.62 36.50 -26.22
CA ASP A 60 -50.09 37.91 -26.08
C ASP A 60 -49.77 38.54 -24.75
N LYS A 61 -49.67 37.77 -23.68
CA LYS A 61 -49.10 38.22 -22.39
C LYS A 61 -47.76 37.47 -22.18
N LYS A 62 -46.63 38.20 -22.16
CA LYS A 62 -45.31 37.65 -21.92
C LYS A 62 -45.27 36.82 -20.63
N ILE A 63 -45.17 35.50 -20.75
CA ILE A 63 -45.01 34.58 -19.64
C ILE A 63 -43.53 34.16 -19.61
N ASN A 64 -42.84 34.50 -18.53
CA ASN A 64 -41.50 34.02 -18.28
C ASN A 64 -41.58 32.66 -17.61
N ALA A 65 -41.26 31.59 -18.34
CA ALA A 65 -41.14 30.26 -17.76
C ALA A 65 -39.67 29.98 -17.35
N PRO A 66 -39.43 29.47 -16.14
CA PRO A 66 -38.09 29.04 -15.75
C PRO A 66 -37.65 27.88 -16.66
N PHE A 67 -36.47 28.02 -17.21
CA PHE A 67 -35.88 27.02 -18.11
C PHE A 67 -34.56 26.55 -17.45
N ILE A 68 -34.43 25.24 -17.33
CA ILE A 68 -33.20 24.61 -16.82
C ILE A 68 -32.56 23.85 -17.99
N GLN A 69 -31.41 24.27 -18.42
CA GLN A 69 -30.61 23.59 -19.43
C GLN A 69 -29.37 23.00 -18.83
N GLU A 70 -29.12 21.73 -19.07
CA GLU A 70 -27.88 21.09 -18.71
C GLU A 70 -26.77 21.62 -19.61
N ILE A 71 -25.69 22.17 -18.97
CA ILE A 71 -24.53 22.70 -19.70
C ILE A 71 -23.44 21.65 -19.79
N GLY A 72 -23.29 20.82 -18.75
CA GLY A 72 -22.28 19.76 -18.70
C GLY A 72 -21.90 19.36 -17.28
N ALA A 73 -20.88 18.54 -17.17
CA ALA A 73 -20.34 18.07 -15.90
C ALA A 73 -19.17 18.94 -15.45
N VAL A 74 -19.09 19.21 -14.15
CA VAL A 74 -17.98 19.95 -13.51
C VAL A 74 -17.36 19.11 -12.42
N ASN A 75 -16.07 18.87 -12.54
CA ASN A 75 -15.27 18.23 -11.52
C ASN A 75 -14.89 19.23 -10.42
N THR A 76 -14.96 18.81 -9.15
CA THR A 76 -14.70 19.68 -8.00
C THR A 76 -13.33 19.45 -7.36
N GLY A 77 -12.53 18.54 -7.88
CA GLY A 77 -11.18 18.26 -7.40
C GLY A 77 -10.81 16.79 -7.40
N ILE A 78 -9.73 16.46 -6.70
CA ILE A 78 -9.16 15.11 -6.61
C ILE A 78 -8.97 14.72 -5.15
N TYR A 79 -8.97 13.42 -4.88
CA TYR A 79 -8.63 12.86 -3.57
C TYR A 79 -7.82 11.59 -3.72
N LEU A 80 -7.03 11.28 -2.70
CA LEU A 80 -6.36 10.00 -2.60
C LEU A 80 -7.38 8.99 -2.06
N GLN A 81 -7.68 7.96 -2.86
CA GLN A 81 -8.70 6.97 -2.53
C GLN A 81 -8.16 5.93 -1.57
N GLU A 82 -7.07 5.30 -1.95
CA GLU A 82 -6.47 4.20 -1.21
C GLU A 82 -4.96 4.12 -1.45
N THR A 83 -4.30 3.44 -0.53
CA THR A 83 -2.88 3.09 -0.64
C THR A 83 -2.79 1.58 -0.65
N LEU A 84 -2.21 1.02 -1.72
CA LEU A 84 -2.06 -0.42 -1.91
C LEU A 84 -0.57 -0.77 -1.90
N ALA A 85 -0.21 -1.84 -1.18
CA ALA A 85 1.14 -2.36 -1.23
C ALA A 85 1.38 -3.14 -2.53
N ASN A 86 2.51 -2.91 -3.18
CA ASN A 86 2.94 -3.69 -4.33
C ASN A 86 3.66 -4.94 -3.84
N HIS A 87 3.05 -6.11 -3.98
CA HIS A 87 3.59 -7.38 -3.50
C HIS A 87 4.58 -8.05 -4.46
N ALA A 88 4.98 -7.42 -5.57
CA ALA A 88 6.03 -7.94 -6.45
C ALA A 88 7.31 -8.23 -5.65
N GLN A 89 7.98 -9.33 -5.99
CA GLN A 89 9.21 -9.74 -5.32
C GLN A 89 10.33 -8.71 -5.50
N GLY A 90 11.03 -8.40 -4.41
CA GLY A 90 12.24 -7.59 -4.42
C GLY A 90 13.47 -8.40 -4.84
N SER A 91 14.63 -7.74 -4.94
CA SER A 91 15.89 -8.42 -5.23
C SER A 91 16.31 -9.31 -4.04
N LEU A 92 16.86 -10.49 -4.32
CA LEU A 92 17.44 -11.35 -3.30
C LEU A 92 18.87 -10.91 -2.98
N ILE A 93 19.15 -10.66 -1.70
CA ILE A 93 20.45 -10.19 -1.19
C ILE A 93 21.05 -11.29 -0.33
N GLU A 94 22.27 -11.72 -0.65
CA GLU A 94 23.03 -12.69 0.14
C GLU A 94 23.58 -12.04 1.42
N THR A 95 23.31 -12.67 2.57
CA THR A 95 23.70 -12.15 3.89
C THR A 95 24.72 -13.04 4.61
N ASN A 96 24.88 -14.29 4.17
CA ASN A 96 25.71 -15.31 4.80
C ASN A 96 25.35 -15.62 6.27
N LYS A 97 24.11 -15.27 6.69
CA LYS A 97 23.57 -15.65 8.01
C LYS A 97 22.60 -16.80 7.86
N THR A 98 22.80 -17.85 8.64
CA THR A 98 21.96 -19.07 8.60
C THR A 98 20.51 -18.81 8.99
N THR A 99 20.27 -17.82 9.82
CA THR A 99 18.93 -17.41 10.29
C THR A 99 18.14 -16.56 9.30
N ASP A 100 18.82 -16.03 8.26
CA ASP A 100 18.18 -15.22 7.22
C ASP A 100 17.62 -16.14 6.14
N ILE A 101 16.31 -16.05 5.89
CA ILE A 101 15.59 -16.92 4.97
C ILE A 101 14.72 -16.07 4.04
N ALA A 102 14.94 -16.20 2.74
CA ALA A 102 14.11 -15.54 1.74
C ALA A 102 13.07 -16.49 1.17
N LEU A 103 11.86 -16.00 0.92
CA LEU A 103 10.86 -16.66 0.07
C LEU A 103 11.18 -16.37 -1.39
N ILE A 104 11.02 -17.37 -2.23
CA ILE A 104 11.13 -17.24 -3.69
C ILE A 104 9.73 -17.42 -4.28
N ASP A 105 9.26 -16.39 -4.98
CA ASP A 105 7.97 -16.45 -5.66
C ASP A 105 8.07 -17.32 -6.91
N GLY A 106 7.13 -18.24 -7.06
CA GLY A 106 6.96 -19.04 -8.24
C GLY A 106 5.73 -18.61 -9.04
N LEU A 107 4.86 -19.58 -9.34
CA LEU A 107 3.60 -19.30 -10.01
C LEU A 107 2.51 -19.06 -8.95
N PHE A 108 1.73 -18.01 -9.15
CA PHE A 108 0.56 -17.71 -8.33
C PHE A 108 -0.66 -17.55 -9.21
N PRO A 109 -1.83 -18.02 -8.78
CA PRO A 109 -3.08 -17.73 -9.45
C PRO A 109 -3.36 -16.21 -9.40
N ILE A 110 -3.97 -15.72 -10.48
CA ILE A 110 -4.43 -14.33 -10.57
C ILE A 110 -5.90 -14.32 -10.14
N ASP A 111 -6.22 -13.40 -9.26
CA ASP A 111 -7.60 -13.15 -8.86
C ASP A 111 -8.37 -12.53 -10.05
N GLU A 112 -9.41 -13.21 -10.52
CA GLU A 112 -10.20 -12.78 -11.68
C GLU A 112 -10.97 -11.47 -11.43
N GLU A 113 -11.30 -11.15 -10.17
CA GLU A 113 -12.05 -9.94 -9.82
C GLU A 113 -11.15 -8.70 -9.72
N SER A 114 -10.00 -8.83 -9.07
CA SER A 114 -9.07 -7.71 -8.86
C SER A 114 -7.99 -7.61 -9.93
N GLY A 115 -7.71 -8.69 -10.67
CA GLY A 115 -6.60 -8.79 -11.62
C GLY A 115 -5.23 -8.83 -10.95
N ASN A 116 -5.17 -8.93 -9.62
CA ASN A 116 -3.94 -8.99 -8.85
C ASN A 116 -3.43 -10.43 -8.77
N SER A 117 -2.11 -10.58 -8.78
CA SER A 117 -1.45 -11.86 -8.46
C SER A 117 -1.48 -12.08 -6.95
N GLY A 118 -1.70 -13.32 -6.53
CA GLY A 118 -1.57 -13.69 -5.13
C GLY A 118 -0.16 -13.46 -4.60
N ALA A 119 -0.01 -13.50 -3.28
CA ALA A 119 1.28 -13.39 -2.61
C ALA A 119 1.38 -14.35 -1.42
N ILE A 120 2.61 -14.70 -1.06
CA ILE A 120 2.92 -15.56 0.08
C ILE A 120 3.63 -14.79 1.18
N PHE A 121 3.50 -15.26 2.41
CA PHE A 121 4.05 -14.61 3.59
C PHE A 121 4.48 -15.64 4.62
N PHE A 122 5.52 -15.33 5.40
CA PHE A 122 5.83 -16.07 6.62
C PHE A 122 4.74 -15.85 7.67
N ARG A 123 4.45 -16.89 8.42
CA ARG A 123 3.48 -16.86 9.53
C ARG A 123 4.19 -16.54 10.82
N LEU A 124 3.68 -15.56 11.55
CA LEU A 124 4.15 -15.17 12.87
C LEU A 124 3.03 -15.22 13.87
N GLU A 125 3.35 -15.49 15.12
CA GLU A 125 2.40 -15.39 16.22
C GLU A 125 2.24 -13.93 16.65
N HIS A 126 1.00 -13.42 16.64
CA HIS A 126 0.73 -12.06 17.10
C HIS A 126 0.56 -12.03 18.63
N PRO A 127 1.11 -11.04 19.36
CA PRO A 127 1.04 -10.96 20.81
C PRO A 127 -0.37 -10.91 21.37
N ASP A 128 -1.29 -10.27 20.65
CA ASP A 128 -2.70 -10.15 21.04
C ASP A 128 -3.54 -11.39 20.66
N GLY A 129 -2.89 -12.43 20.17
CA GLY A 129 -3.50 -13.65 19.65
C GLY A 129 -3.76 -13.60 18.15
N GLY A 130 -3.78 -14.78 17.51
CA GLY A 130 -3.91 -14.92 16.07
C GLY A 130 -2.58 -14.89 15.33
N GLU A 131 -2.64 -14.76 14.02
CA GLU A 131 -1.49 -14.77 13.14
C GLU A 131 -1.21 -13.39 12.56
N ALA A 132 0.06 -13.09 12.39
CA ALA A 132 0.57 -11.97 11.61
C ALA A 132 1.43 -12.49 10.46
N TYR A 133 1.54 -11.74 9.41
CA TYR A 133 2.20 -12.14 8.18
C TYR A 133 3.31 -11.18 7.83
N THR A 134 4.43 -11.70 7.34
CA THR A 134 5.56 -10.87 6.93
C THR A 134 6.27 -11.43 5.72
N ARG A 135 6.92 -10.55 4.95
CA ARG A 135 7.87 -10.91 3.90
C ARG A 135 9.31 -10.83 4.36
N ASN A 136 9.52 -10.22 5.54
CA ASN A 136 10.85 -10.08 6.11
C ASN A 136 11.30 -11.40 6.72
N GLY A 137 12.33 -12.00 6.15
CA GLY A 137 12.94 -13.24 6.62
C GLY A 137 14.19 -13.03 7.48
N ASN A 138 14.40 -11.82 8.01
CA ASN A 138 15.49 -11.57 8.97
C ASN A 138 15.06 -12.09 10.34
N PHE A 139 15.38 -13.35 10.61
CA PHE A 139 15.08 -14.02 11.86
C PHE A 139 16.29 -14.09 12.77
N THR A 140 16.02 -14.28 14.06
CA THR A 140 17.02 -14.50 15.12
C THR A 140 16.51 -15.60 16.04
N LEU A 141 17.42 -16.20 16.83
CA LEU A 141 17.03 -17.12 17.89
C LEU A 141 16.94 -16.36 19.21
N ASP A 142 15.90 -16.65 19.98
CA ASP A 142 15.79 -16.20 21.35
C ASP A 142 16.65 -17.08 22.29
N PRO A 143 16.83 -16.72 23.59
CA PRO A 143 17.61 -17.51 24.55
C PRO A 143 17.07 -18.93 24.78
N GLU A 144 15.80 -19.19 24.45
CA GLU A 144 15.15 -20.48 24.60
C GLU A 144 15.22 -21.33 23.31
N GLY A 145 15.79 -20.76 22.22
CA GLY A 145 15.97 -21.43 20.94
C GLY A 145 14.77 -21.33 20.00
N TYR A 146 13.83 -20.44 20.26
CA TYR A 146 12.76 -20.16 19.31
C TYR A 146 13.19 -19.21 18.20
N LEU A 147 12.72 -19.47 17.01
CA LEU A 147 12.93 -18.57 15.87
C LEU A 147 11.97 -17.37 15.98
N VAL A 148 12.54 -16.16 16.05
CA VAL A 148 11.80 -14.91 16.21
C VAL A 148 12.21 -13.89 15.14
N ASN A 149 11.32 -12.96 14.81
CA ASN A 149 11.68 -11.82 13.98
C ASN A 149 12.37 -10.71 14.81
N GLY A 150 12.86 -9.65 14.15
CA GLY A 150 13.52 -8.52 14.82
C GLY A 150 12.66 -7.76 15.85
N ASN A 151 11.35 -7.99 15.88
CA ASN A 151 10.39 -7.40 16.84
C ASN A 151 10.03 -8.38 17.98
N GLY A 152 10.58 -9.58 17.99
CA GLY A 152 10.33 -10.60 19.01
C GLY A 152 9.07 -11.44 18.78
N TYR A 153 8.47 -11.44 17.58
CA TYR A 153 7.35 -12.32 17.24
C TYR A 153 7.85 -13.70 16.82
N TYR A 154 7.24 -14.76 17.35
CA TYR A 154 7.61 -16.13 17.05
C TYR A 154 7.23 -16.54 15.63
N VAL A 155 8.14 -17.22 14.95
CA VAL A 155 7.86 -17.82 13.64
C VAL A 155 7.09 -19.12 13.86
N LEU A 156 5.99 -19.27 13.11
CA LEU A 156 5.15 -20.46 13.18
C LEU A 156 5.52 -21.45 12.09
N SER A 157 5.36 -22.72 12.42
CA SER A 157 5.43 -23.84 11.47
C SER A 157 4.15 -23.92 10.62
N ASP A 158 4.13 -24.79 9.63
CA ASP A 158 2.93 -25.07 8.84
C ASP A 158 1.79 -25.63 9.72
N THR A 159 2.12 -26.33 10.82
CA THR A 159 1.15 -26.84 11.79
C THR A 159 0.65 -25.75 12.76
N GLY A 160 1.23 -24.54 12.75
CA GLY A 160 0.89 -23.44 13.65
C GLY A 160 1.61 -23.48 14.99
N GLU A 161 2.61 -24.34 15.16
CA GLU A 161 3.44 -24.41 16.36
C GLU A 161 4.68 -23.51 16.22
N ARG A 162 5.25 -23.05 17.34
CA ARG A 162 6.48 -22.28 17.35
C ARG A 162 7.66 -23.15 16.95
N ILE A 163 8.56 -22.65 16.13
CA ILE A 163 9.73 -23.39 15.68
C ILE A 163 10.85 -23.25 16.69
N ILE A 164 11.34 -24.39 17.23
CA ILE A 164 12.45 -24.47 18.16
C ILE A 164 13.67 -25.01 17.41
N VAL A 165 14.76 -24.25 17.46
CA VAL A 165 16.06 -24.62 16.87
C VAL A 165 17.12 -24.56 17.97
N PRO A 166 17.74 -25.66 18.34
CA PRO A 166 18.64 -25.70 19.50
C PRO A 166 19.92 -24.84 19.35
N ASN A 167 20.32 -24.56 18.11
CA ASN A 167 21.51 -23.75 17.82
C ASN A 167 21.39 -23.06 16.45
N ASP A 168 22.28 -22.13 16.14
CA ASP A 168 22.32 -21.37 14.87
C ASP A 168 22.73 -22.24 13.66
N ASN A 169 23.09 -23.51 13.86
CA ASN A 169 23.59 -24.39 12.82
C ASN A 169 22.46 -25.30 12.28
N PHE A 170 21.42 -24.69 11.74
CA PHE A 170 20.34 -25.39 11.08
C PHE A 170 20.35 -25.16 9.57
N VAL A 171 19.76 -26.07 8.85
CA VAL A 171 19.64 -26.02 7.38
C VAL A 171 18.15 -25.93 7.02
N VAL A 172 17.84 -25.01 6.12
CA VAL A 172 16.49 -24.90 5.54
C VAL A 172 16.55 -25.37 4.10
N SER A 173 15.81 -26.42 3.81
CA SER A 173 15.67 -26.96 2.47
C SER A 173 14.82 -26.05 1.57
N GLY A 174 14.89 -26.23 0.25
CA GLY A 174 14.10 -25.42 -0.70
C GLY A 174 12.59 -25.60 -0.58
N ASP A 175 12.12 -26.64 0.09
CA ASP A 175 10.71 -26.94 0.41
C ASP A 175 10.26 -26.37 1.78
N GLY A 176 11.17 -25.74 2.53
CA GLY A 176 10.88 -25.11 3.84
C GLY A 176 11.07 -26.01 5.04
N THR A 177 11.58 -27.24 4.84
CA THR A 177 11.91 -28.13 5.97
C THR A 177 13.16 -27.62 6.70
N VAL A 178 13.01 -27.39 7.99
CA VAL A 178 14.10 -27.02 8.91
C VAL A 178 14.70 -28.27 9.51
N SER A 179 15.98 -28.51 9.29
CA SER A 179 16.73 -29.65 9.82
C SER A 179 17.92 -29.20 10.68
N VAL A 180 18.14 -29.91 11.76
CA VAL A 180 19.29 -29.75 12.66
C VAL A 180 20.00 -31.08 12.78
N ASP A 181 21.30 -31.14 12.49
CA ASP A 181 22.10 -32.37 12.50
C ASP A 181 21.44 -33.50 11.67
N ASP A 182 20.91 -33.16 10.46
CA ASP A 182 20.20 -34.07 9.56
C ASP A 182 18.87 -34.63 10.11
N VAL A 183 18.35 -34.09 11.21
CA VAL A 183 17.04 -34.44 11.74
C VAL A 183 16.04 -33.32 11.43
N GLU A 184 14.93 -33.67 10.78
CA GLU A 184 13.84 -32.74 10.54
C GLU A 184 13.17 -32.31 11.85
N VAL A 185 13.10 -31.00 12.09
CA VAL A 185 12.51 -30.44 13.31
C VAL A 185 11.12 -29.86 13.04
N ALA A 186 10.98 -29.07 11.98
CA ALA A 186 9.73 -28.43 11.62
C ALA A 186 9.74 -28.00 10.13
N THR A 187 8.59 -27.64 9.60
CA THR A 187 8.46 -26.97 8.30
C THR A 187 8.05 -25.52 8.53
N LEU A 188 8.73 -24.57 7.89
CA LEU A 188 8.40 -23.16 7.98
C LEU A 188 6.98 -22.87 7.52
N GLY A 189 6.20 -22.21 8.32
CA GLY A 189 4.83 -21.83 7.99
C GLY A 189 4.78 -20.70 6.98
N VAL A 190 4.13 -20.96 5.85
CA VAL A 190 3.87 -19.96 4.80
C VAL A 190 2.38 -19.93 4.50
N SER A 191 1.82 -18.73 4.51
CA SER A 191 0.44 -18.51 4.13
C SER A 191 0.34 -17.83 2.78
N PHE A 192 -0.71 -18.20 2.05
CA PHE A 192 -1.03 -17.64 0.73
C PHE A 192 -2.26 -16.73 0.82
N SER A 193 -2.18 -15.58 0.17
CA SER A 193 -3.31 -14.70 -0.06
C SER A 193 -3.54 -14.53 -1.54
N LEU A 194 -4.74 -14.86 -2.02
CA LEU A 194 -5.14 -14.65 -3.42
C LEU A 194 -5.25 -13.16 -3.74
N ASN A 195 -5.77 -12.37 -2.80
CA ASN A 195 -5.87 -10.92 -2.93
C ASN A 195 -5.15 -10.23 -1.77
N PRO A 196 -3.83 -10.00 -1.90
CA PRO A 196 -3.03 -9.41 -0.84
C PRO A 196 -3.37 -7.92 -0.57
N ALA A 197 -4.12 -7.26 -1.47
CA ALA A 197 -4.59 -5.90 -1.25
C ALA A 197 -5.62 -5.79 -0.10
N LEU A 198 -6.25 -6.90 0.29
CA LEU A 198 -7.16 -6.95 1.43
C LEU A 198 -6.43 -7.06 2.78
N LEU A 199 -5.12 -7.24 2.78
CA LEU A 199 -4.32 -7.28 3.99
C LEU A 199 -4.05 -5.87 4.52
N VAL A 200 -4.24 -5.67 5.81
CA VAL A 200 -3.90 -4.42 6.48
C VAL A 200 -2.44 -4.45 6.90
N LYS A 201 -1.67 -3.50 6.39
CA LYS A 201 -0.28 -3.30 6.78
C LYS A 201 -0.24 -2.55 8.10
N GLN A 202 0.50 -3.10 9.06
CA GLN A 202 0.74 -2.48 10.36
C GLN A 202 2.04 -1.65 10.35
N ASP A 203 2.20 -0.77 11.36
CA ASP A 203 3.36 0.13 11.47
C ASP A 203 4.70 -0.62 11.61
N ASN A 204 4.69 -1.86 12.10
CA ASN A 204 5.85 -2.73 12.28
C ASN A 204 6.22 -3.56 11.02
N GLY A 205 5.58 -3.29 9.87
CA GLY A 205 5.82 -4.02 8.60
C GLY A 205 5.18 -5.40 8.53
N LEU A 206 4.30 -5.72 9.48
CA LEU A 206 3.47 -6.92 9.46
C LEU A 206 2.18 -6.68 8.68
N PHE A 207 1.61 -7.76 8.18
CA PHE A 207 0.29 -7.76 7.56
C PHE A 207 -0.68 -8.57 8.40
N GLN A 208 -1.93 -8.13 8.44
CA GLN A 208 -3.04 -8.87 9.07
C GLN A 208 -4.26 -8.86 8.16
N THR A 209 -5.12 -9.84 8.34
CA THR A 209 -6.44 -9.85 7.69
C THR A 209 -7.37 -8.88 8.40
N VAL A 210 -8.26 -8.23 7.66
CA VAL A 210 -9.25 -7.28 8.21
C VAL A 210 -10.15 -7.96 9.24
N ASP A 211 -10.53 -9.22 8.98
CA ASP A 211 -11.49 -9.98 9.79
C ASP A 211 -10.84 -10.81 10.89
N GLY A 212 -9.51 -10.76 11.05
CA GLY A 212 -8.77 -11.59 12.01
C GLY A 212 -8.79 -13.09 11.68
N THR A 213 -9.25 -13.48 10.49
CA THR A 213 -9.21 -14.86 10.03
C THR A 213 -7.82 -15.24 9.56
N ASN A 214 -7.37 -16.46 9.88
CA ASN A 214 -6.07 -16.92 9.41
C ASN A 214 -6.08 -17.19 7.91
N LEU A 215 -4.99 -16.82 7.23
CA LEU A 215 -4.78 -17.18 5.83
C LEU A 215 -4.55 -18.68 5.68
N ALA A 216 -4.92 -19.22 4.53
CA ALA A 216 -4.67 -20.62 4.23
C ALA A 216 -3.17 -20.90 4.06
N SER A 217 -2.73 -22.12 4.42
CA SER A 217 -1.36 -22.57 4.15
C SER A 217 -1.08 -22.60 2.65
N ALA A 218 0.08 -22.07 2.25
CA ALA A 218 0.51 -22.04 0.86
C ALA A 218 0.82 -23.45 0.29
N PHE A 219 1.17 -24.40 1.16
CA PHE A 219 1.50 -25.78 0.77
C PHE A 219 0.31 -26.57 0.23
N ASN A 220 -0.91 -26.21 0.64
CA ASN A 220 -2.14 -26.91 0.28
C ASN A 220 -2.94 -26.20 -0.83
N GLN A 221 -2.36 -25.20 -1.51
CA GLN A 221 -3.05 -24.44 -2.55
C GLN A 221 -2.67 -24.93 -3.95
N GLU A 222 -3.68 -25.30 -4.74
CA GLU A 222 -3.48 -25.67 -6.15
C GLU A 222 -3.00 -24.44 -6.97
N GLY A 223 -2.00 -24.65 -7.80
CA GLY A 223 -1.45 -23.62 -8.67
C GLY A 223 -0.50 -22.63 -7.98
N VAL A 224 -0.19 -22.83 -6.70
CA VAL A 224 0.80 -22.05 -5.96
C VAL A 224 2.12 -22.79 -5.94
N THR A 225 3.17 -22.18 -6.46
CA THR A 225 4.54 -22.71 -6.36
C THR A 225 5.43 -21.66 -5.73
N PHE A 226 6.29 -22.09 -4.84
CA PHE A 226 7.24 -21.21 -4.14
C PHE A 226 8.42 -22.03 -3.63
N GLY A 227 9.45 -21.34 -3.13
CA GLY A 227 10.60 -22.00 -2.53
C GLY A 227 11.23 -21.13 -1.45
N PHE A 228 12.18 -21.73 -0.75
CA PHE A 228 12.95 -21.05 0.29
C PHE A 228 14.42 -20.97 -0.11
N LYS A 229 15.07 -19.91 0.32
CA LYS A 229 16.50 -19.75 0.15
C LYS A 229 17.11 -19.23 1.44
N GLN A 230 17.90 -20.08 2.09
CA GLN A 230 18.65 -19.76 3.28
C GLN A 230 19.87 -18.90 2.95
N ASN A 231 20.34 -18.08 3.89
CA ASN A 231 21.43 -17.10 3.78
C ASN A 231 21.11 -15.94 2.82
N PHE A 232 19.84 -15.73 2.49
CA PHE A 232 19.37 -14.62 1.68
C PHE A 232 18.22 -13.91 2.35
N LEU A 233 18.12 -12.61 2.07
CA LEU A 233 16.96 -11.79 2.41
C LEU A 233 16.33 -11.23 1.14
N GLU A 234 15.03 -11.07 1.17
CA GLU A 234 14.34 -10.29 0.16
C GLU A 234 14.56 -8.81 0.44
N GLY A 235 15.16 -8.08 -0.51
CA GLY A 235 15.28 -6.63 -0.41
C GLY A 235 13.95 -5.93 -0.65
N SER A 236 13.88 -4.67 -0.31
CA SER A 236 12.74 -3.81 -0.65
C SER A 236 12.54 -3.76 -2.18
N ASN A 237 11.29 -3.74 -2.64
CA ASN A 237 10.97 -3.53 -4.04
C ASN A 237 10.83 -2.04 -4.42
N VAL A 238 11.30 -1.14 -3.56
CA VAL A 238 11.34 0.30 -3.81
C VAL A 238 12.49 0.66 -4.74
N ASP A 239 12.17 1.30 -5.87
CA ASP A 239 13.15 1.95 -6.72
C ASP A 239 13.43 3.37 -6.20
N SER A 240 14.59 3.57 -5.58
CA SER A 240 14.99 4.84 -4.97
C SER A 240 15.16 5.95 -6.00
N ALA A 241 15.63 5.65 -7.21
CA ALA A 241 15.83 6.65 -8.27
C ALA A 241 14.49 7.14 -8.80
N LYS A 242 13.57 6.21 -9.05
CA LYS A 242 12.19 6.53 -9.45
C LYS A 242 11.48 7.30 -8.34
N SER A 243 11.57 6.85 -7.09
CA SER A 243 10.95 7.50 -5.92
C SER A 243 11.42 8.95 -5.76
N MET A 244 12.73 9.21 -5.95
CA MET A 244 13.28 10.57 -5.89
C MET A 244 12.71 11.46 -7.00
N THR A 245 12.57 10.94 -8.21
CA THR A 245 12.00 11.68 -9.34
C THR A 245 10.51 11.96 -9.11
N ASP A 246 9.77 10.98 -8.61
CA ASP A 246 8.34 11.12 -8.29
C ASP A 246 8.13 12.11 -7.14
N LEU A 247 9.02 12.09 -6.11
CA LEU A 247 9.02 13.06 -5.02
C LEU A 247 9.20 14.50 -5.53
N LEU A 248 10.21 14.73 -6.37
CA LEU A 248 10.45 16.05 -6.96
C LEU A 248 9.27 16.52 -7.80
N THR A 249 8.63 15.62 -8.53
CA THR A 249 7.46 15.93 -9.35
C THR A 249 6.25 16.29 -8.47
N ALA A 250 5.99 15.51 -7.42
CA ALA A 250 4.92 15.79 -6.46
C ALA A 250 5.14 17.11 -5.73
N TYR A 251 6.40 17.39 -5.34
CA TYR A 251 6.75 18.63 -4.68
C TYR A 251 6.55 19.87 -5.58
N ARG A 252 6.98 19.79 -6.85
CA ARG A 252 6.74 20.86 -7.82
C ARG A 252 5.25 21.08 -8.09
N ALA A 253 4.46 20.01 -8.14
CA ALA A 253 3.02 20.10 -8.30
C ALA A 253 2.36 20.75 -7.06
N PHE A 254 2.83 20.42 -5.86
CA PHE A 254 2.40 21.06 -4.62
C PHE A 254 2.71 22.56 -4.62
N GLU A 255 3.95 22.97 -4.99
CA GLU A 255 4.34 24.37 -5.09
C GLU A 255 3.51 25.14 -6.14
N ALA A 256 3.23 24.50 -7.30
CA ALA A 256 2.40 25.11 -8.31
C ALA A 256 0.97 25.38 -7.79
N ASN A 257 0.37 24.41 -7.11
CA ASN A 257 -0.94 24.58 -6.49
C ASN A 257 -0.93 25.66 -5.42
N GLN A 258 0.13 25.76 -4.60
CA GLN A 258 0.29 26.81 -3.59
C GLN A 258 0.34 28.21 -4.22
N LYS A 259 1.08 28.38 -5.34
CA LYS A 259 1.14 29.66 -6.07
C LYS A 259 -0.23 30.05 -6.63
N VAL A 260 -1.00 29.08 -7.15
CA VAL A 260 -2.36 29.33 -7.64
C VAL A 260 -3.28 29.75 -6.50
N LEU A 261 -3.18 29.09 -5.34
CA LEU A 261 -3.96 29.43 -4.14
C LEU A 261 -3.65 30.88 -3.68
N GLN A 262 -2.37 31.27 -3.65
CA GLN A 262 -1.94 32.65 -3.33
C GLN A 262 -2.48 33.68 -4.35
N ALA A 263 -2.58 33.29 -5.65
CA ALA A 263 -3.17 34.16 -6.66
C ALA A 263 -4.68 34.35 -6.44
N TYR A 264 -5.39 33.31 -6.02
CA TYR A 264 -6.81 33.41 -5.60
C TYR A 264 -6.97 34.33 -4.38
N ASP A 265 -6.12 34.17 -3.36
CA ASP A 265 -6.16 35.02 -2.15
C ASP A 265 -5.96 36.49 -2.49
N LYS A 266 -4.96 36.82 -3.32
CA LYS A 266 -4.74 38.18 -3.80
C LYS A 266 -5.91 38.73 -4.62
N SER A 267 -6.56 37.91 -5.43
CA SER A 267 -7.74 38.30 -6.19
C SER A 267 -8.94 38.58 -5.28
N MET A 268 -9.12 37.77 -4.25
CA MET A 268 -10.16 37.98 -3.24
C MET A 268 -9.87 39.25 -2.40
N GLU A 269 -8.63 39.48 -2.00
CA GLU A 269 -8.21 40.67 -1.27
C GLU A 269 -8.53 41.93 -2.09
N LYS A 270 -8.21 41.97 -3.37
CA LYS A 270 -8.55 43.08 -4.25
C LYS A 270 -10.04 43.24 -4.44
N ALA A 271 -10.78 42.15 -4.59
CA ALA A 271 -12.23 42.21 -4.71
C ALA A 271 -12.90 42.80 -3.45
N VAL A 272 -12.41 42.46 -2.27
CA VAL A 272 -12.96 42.99 -1.00
C VAL A 272 -12.54 44.44 -0.75
N ASN A 273 -11.26 44.76 -0.98
CA ASN A 273 -10.72 46.08 -0.62
C ASN A 273 -10.98 47.16 -1.67
N GLU A 274 -11.01 46.82 -2.95
CA GLU A 274 -11.15 47.78 -4.05
C GLU A 274 -12.55 47.82 -4.63
N ILE A 275 -13.24 46.67 -4.79
CA ILE A 275 -14.57 46.61 -5.39
C ILE A 275 -15.68 46.72 -4.32
N GLY A 276 -15.42 46.21 -3.10
CA GLY A 276 -16.38 46.33 -1.98
C GLY A 276 -16.40 47.67 -1.26
N ARG A 277 -15.54 48.63 -1.61
CA ARG A 277 -15.59 50.01 -1.12
C ARG A 277 -16.53 50.83 -2.03
N VAL A 278 -17.84 50.72 -1.80
CA VAL A 278 -18.85 51.65 -2.35
C VAL A 278 -19.29 52.56 -1.23
#